data_a96a1ee3be7110d1f5d8a2d2a04c9111
#
_entry.id   a96a1ee3be7110d1f5d8a2d2a04c9111
#
_cell.length_a   1.000
_cell.length_b   1.000
_cell.length_c   1.000
_cell.angle_alpha   90.00
_cell.angle_beta   90.00
_cell.angle_gamma   90.00
#
_symmetry.space_group_name_H-M   'P 1'
#
loop_
_entity.id
_entity.type
_entity.pdbx_description
1 polymer ?
#
loop_
_entity_poly.entity_id
_entity_poly.type
_entity_poly.pdbx_seq_one_letter_code
_entity_poly.pdbx_strand_id
1 'polypeptide(L)'
;QDCIVHPNSVLGSDGFGFAPENESYQKIEQLGGLEIGDNVEIGAGCTIDRGAISNTMIFDGVKLDNQIHIAHNVSLGSNSAIAANCAIAGSTKIGKNFKMGGLSGVLGHLEICDDVTIGAHTLITKSIKSSGNYIGIMPAQNHMNWSKSAVFIKKRGK
;
A
#
# COMPACT_ATOMS: atom_id res chain seq x y z
N GLN A 1 -18.88 10.86 6.69
CA GLN A 1 -19.83 10.38 7.70
C GLN A 1 -19.68 8.87 7.88
N ASP A 2 -20.15 8.33 9.02
CA ASP A 2 -20.22 6.87 9.29
C ASP A 2 -18.89 6.12 9.17
N CYS A 3 -17.80 6.77 9.58
CA CYS A 3 -16.47 6.18 9.60
C CYS A 3 -16.17 5.52 10.95
N ILE A 4 -15.42 4.42 10.93
CA ILE A 4 -14.94 3.71 12.12
C ILE A 4 -13.41 3.71 12.10
N VAL A 5 -12.79 4.13 13.19
CA VAL A 5 -11.34 4.05 13.39
C VAL A 5 -11.05 3.23 14.64
N HIS A 6 -10.37 2.12 14.48
CA HIS A 6 -10.03 1.21 15.56
C HIS A 6 -8.81 1.70 16.39
N PRO A 7 -8.60 1.17 17.60
CA PRO A 7 -7.57 1.63 18.51
C PRO A 7 -6.14 1.61 17.93
N ASN A 8 -5.30 2.53 18.42
CA ASN A 8 -3.88 2.68 18.06
C ASN A 8 -3.61 3.05 16.60
N SER A 9 -4.61 3.45 15.83
CA SER A 9 -4.37 3.96 14.48
C SER A 9 -3.97 5.43 14.55
N VAL A 10 -2.95 5.80 13.76
CA VAL A 10 -2.40 7.15 13.65
C VAL A 10 -2.75 7.72 12.29
N LEU A 11 -3.46 8.86 12.29
CA LEU A 11 -3.96 9.51 11.08
C LEU A 11 -3.34 10.90 10.93
N GLY A 12 -2.78 11.18 9.74
CA GLY A 12 -2.26 12.50 9.40
C GLY A 12 -0.90 12.84 10.00
N SER A 13 -0.10 11.83 10.41
CA SER A 13 1.30 12.06 10.75
C SER A 13 2.11 12.48 9.53
N ASP A 14 3.26 13.10 9.75
CA ASP A 14 4.18 13.45 8.67
C ASP A 14 4.65 12.20 7.94
N GLY A 15 4.64 12.27 6.61
CA GLY A 15 5.23 11.24 5.77
C GLY A 15 6.76 11.25 5.83
N PHE A 16 7.37 10.19 5.29
CA PHE A 16 8.82 10.05 5.22
C PHE A 16 9.39 10.92 4.09
N GLY A 17 9.71 12.16 4.43
CA GLY A 17 10.29 13.14 3.51
C GLY A 17 11.59 13.70 4.08
N PHE A 18 12.74 13.30 3.49
CA PHE A 18 14.06 13.78 3.89
C PHE A 18 14.95 13.96 2.65
N ALA A 19 15.70 15.07 2.62
CA ALA A 19 16.71 15.33 1.62
C ALA A 19 18.11 15.06 2.20
N PRO A 20 19.00 14.34 1.51
CA PRO A 20 20.38 14.17 1.96
C PRO A 20 21.16 15.49 1.87
N GLU A 21 21.85 15.85 2.93
CA GLU A 21 22.72 17.03 3.00
C GLU A 21 23.93 16.76 3.90
N ASN A 22 25.14 16.81 3.35
CA ASN A 22 26.42 16.70 4.09
C ASN A 22 26.43 15.57 5.12
N GLU A 23 26.25 14.31 4.70
CA GLU A 23 26.22 13.10 5.55
C GLU A 23 25.06 13.08 6.60
N SER A 24 24.08 13.97 6.45
CA SER A 24 22.89 14.07 7.28
C SER A 24 21.63 14.11 6.43
N TYR A 25 20.46 14.22 7.08
CA TYR A 25 19.18 14.37 6.42
C TYR A 25 18.48 15.63 6.91
N GLN A 26 18.04 16.45 5.98
CA GLN A 26 17.15 17.57 6.26
C GLN A 26 15.71 17.13 6.06
N LYS A 27 14.86 17.41 7.05
CA LYS A 27 13.44 17.09 6.98
C LYS A 27 12.77 17.98 5.92
N ILE A 28 11.93 17.36 5.09
CA ILE A 28 11.02 18.05 4.18
C ILE A 28 9.68 18.19 4.89
N GLU A 29 9.24 19.43 5.10
CA GLU A 29 7.98 19.74 5.77
C GLU A 29 6.79 19.16 4.99
N GLN A 30 5.85 18.58 5.74
CA GLN A 30 4.65 17.97 5.18
C GLN A 30 3.47 18.93 5.37
N LEU A 31 3.14 19.70 4.32
CA LEU A 31 2.17 20.79 4.36
C LEU A 31 0.76 20.37 3.92
N GLY A 32 0.64 19.25 3.19
CA GLY A 32 -0.65 18.70 2.80
C GLY A 32 -1.43 18.14 3.99
N GLY A 33 -2.60 17.63 3.73
CA GLY A 33 -3.49 17.02 4.72
C GLY A 33 -3.75 15.54 4.44
N LEU A 34 -4.69 15.00 5.21
CA LEU A 34 -5.32 13.70 4.99
C LEU A 34 -6.83 13.93 4.85
N GLU A 35 -7.42 13.45 3.77
CA GLU A 35 -8.86 13.45 3.57
C GLU A 35 -9.40 12.02 3.55
N ILE A 36 -10.46 11.79 4.33
CA ILE A 36 -11.12 10.49 4.45
C ILE A 36 -12.59 10.69 4.08
N GLY A 37 -13.05 9.93 3.11
CA GLY A 37 -14.43 9.93 2.64
C GLY A 37 -15.42 9.32 3.61
N ASP A 38 -16.60 8.98 3.13
CA ASP A 38 -17.69 8.42 3.91
C ASP A 38 -17.62 6.89 3.99
N ASN A 39 -18.19 6.29 5.05
CA ASN A 39 -18.27 4.84 5.24
C ASN A 39 -16.89 4.12 5.22
N VAL A 40 -15.83 4.79 5.64
CA VAL A 40 -14.48 4.22 5.72
C VAL A 40 -14.31 3.50 7.05
N GLU A 41 -13.69 2.32 7.03
CA GLU A 41 -13.30 1.61 8.24
C GLU A 41 -11.79 1.38 8.23
N ILE A 42 -11.13 1.78 9.32
CA ILE A 42 -9.69 1.69 9.50
C ILE A 42 -9.41 0.80 10.70
N GLY A 43 -8.81 -0.36 10.45
CA GLY A 43 -8.43 -1.36 11.44
C GLY A 43 -7.42 -0.85 12.46
N ALA A 44 -7.13 -1.65 13.45
CA ALA A 44 -6.24 -1.28 14.55
C ALA A 44 -4.76 -1.17 14.13
N GLY A 45 -4.06 -0.19 14.70
CA GLY A 45 -2.62 -0.01 14.46
C GLY A 45 -2.27 0.42 13.04
N CYS A 46 -3.19 0.96 12.27
CA CYS A 46 -2.90 1.53 10.96
C CYS A 46 -2.18 2.86 11.08
N THR A 47 -1.33 3.18 10.09
CA THR A 47 -0.69 4.48 9.98
C THR A 47 -0.99 5.06 8.60
N ILE A 48 -1.59 6.25 8.56
CA ILE A 48 -1.94 6.94 7.32
C ILE A 48 -1.31 8.33 7.36
N ASP A 49 -0.31 8.55 6.52
CA ASP A 49 0.43 9.80 6.50
C ASP A 49 -0.33 10.90 5.77
N ARG A 50 -0.10 12.13 6.18
CA ARG A 50 -0.54 13.32 5.45
C ARG A 50 0.27 13.49 4.16
N GLY A 51 -0.22 14.25 3.22
CA GLY A 51 0.52 14.56 2.01
C GLY A 51 1.62 15.61 2.23
N ALA A 52 2.61 15.60 1.35
CA ALA A 52 3.70 16.58 1.40
C ALA A 52 3.24 18.00 1.02
N ILE A 53 2.52 18.13 -0.09
CA ILE A 53 1.92 19.41 -0.56
C ILE A 53 0.43 19.20 -0.80
N SER A 54 0.08 18.27 -1.69
CA SER A 54 -1.30 17.82 -1.90
C SER A 54 -1.69 16.80 -0.84
N ASN A 55 -2.98 16.54 -0.66
CA ASN A 55 -3.48 15.64 0.37
C ASN A 55 -3.24 14.16 0.03
N THR A 56 -3.15 13.33 1.07
CA THR A 56 -3.43 11.89 0.98
C THR A 56 -4.94 11.71 1.00
N MET A 57 -5.48 10.87 0.12
CA MET A 57 -6.91 10.72 -0.14
C MET A 57 -7.35 9.27 0.07
N ILE A 58 -8.29 9.05 0.98
CA ILE A 58 -8.98 7.77 1.18
C ILE A 58 -10.44 7.97 0.81
N PHE A 59 -10.87 7.38 -0.30
CA PHE A 59 -12.22 7.60 -0.82
C PHE A 59 -13.27 6.75 -0.10
N ASP A 60 -14.55 6.98 -0.45
CA ASP A 60 -15.70 6.38 0.22
C ASP A 60 -15.69 4.86 0.21
N GLY A 61 -16.17 4.25 1.27
CA GLY A 61 -16.38 2.81 1.38
C GLY A 61 -15.11 1.98 1.55
N VAL A 62 -13.93 2.59 1.66
CA VAL A 62 -12.65 1.89 1.85
C VAL A 62 -12.66 1.12 3.19
N LYS A 63 -12.12 -0.11 3.14
CA LYS A 63 -11.95 -0.98 4.30
C LYS A 63 -10.49 -1.38 4.44
N LEU A 64 -9.88 -0.97 5.54
CA LEU A 64 -8.51 -1.31 5.92
C LEU A 64 -8.54 -2.24 7.12
N ASP A 65 -7.93 -3.40 7.00
CA ASP A 65 -7.68 -4.30 8.11
C ASP A 65 -6.54 -3.76 9.00
N ASN A 66 -6.04 -4.54 9.93
CA ASN A 66 -5.09 -4.10 10.95
C ASN A 66 -3.66 -3.90 10.39
N GLN A 67 -2.90 -2.97 11.00
CA GLN A 67 -1.48 -2.75 10.75
C GLN A 67 -1.14 -2.44 9.28
N ILE A 68 -1.96 -1.62 8.64
CA ILE A 68 -1.71 -1.16 7.28
C ILE A 68 -1.00 0.19 7.33
N HIS A 69 -0.01 0.36 6.45
CA HIS A 69 0.64 1.64 6.21
C HIS A 69 0.23 2.25 4.87
N ILE A 70 -0.30 3.45 4.90
CA ILE A 70 -0.58 4.29 3.73
C ILE A 70 0.33 5.52 3.80
N ALA A 71 1.30 5.59 2.90
CA ALA A 71 2.26 6.68 2.89
C ALA A 71 1.68 7.98 2.28
N HIS A 72 2.46 9.06 2.37
CA HIS A 72 2.09 10.39 1.93
C HIS A 72 1.64 10.46 0.46
N ASN A 73 0.68 11.30 0.15
CA ASN A 73 0.18 11.57 -1.21
C ASN A 73 -0.43 10.35 -1.93
N VAL A 74 -0.74 9.28 -1.21
CA VAL A 74 -1.49 8.15 -1.77
C VAL A 74 -2.93 8.56 -2.03
N SER A 75 -3.48 8.10 -3.15
CA SER A 75 -4.91 8.19 -3.48
C SER A 75 -5.47 6.78 -3.59
N LEU A 76 -6.36 6.40 -2.66
CA LEU A 76 -6.98 5.07 -2.61
C LEU A 76 -8.46 5.14 -2.96
N GLY A 77 -8.81 4.62 -4.14
CA GLY A 77 -10.14 4.70 -4.74
C GLY A 77 -11.22 3.98 -3.95
N SER A 78 -12.46 4.41 -4.19
CA SER A 78 -13.65 3.98 -3.45
C SER A 78 -13.85 2.46 -3.46
N ASN A 79 -14.46 1.94 -2.39
CA ASN A 79 -14.78 0.52 -2.20
C ASN A 79 -13.57 -0.42 -2.24
N SER A 80 -12.38 0.10 -2.00
CA SER A 80 -11.18 -0.72 -1.90
C SER A 80 -11.12 -1.44 -0.55
N ALA A 81 -10.57 -2.67 -0.55
CA ALA A 81 -10.41 -3.49 0.64
C ALA A 81 -8.99 -4.04 0.74
N ILE A 82 -8.30 -3.77 1.84
CA ILE A 82 -6.90 -4.14 2.05
C ILE A 82 -6.81 -4.99 3.32
N ALA A 83 -6.27 -6.19 3.19
CA ALA A 83 -6.04 -7.09 4.31
C ALA A 83 -4.79 -6.68 5.12
N ALA A 84 -4.63 -7.28 6.30
CA ALA A 84 -3.64 -6.88 7.29
C ALA A 84 -2.17 -6.89 6.82
N ASN A 85 -1.36 -6.03 7.47
CA ASN A 85 0.08 -5.93 7.27
C ASN A 85 0.49 -5.57 5.82
N CYS A 86 -0.31 -4.78 5.15
CA CYS A 86 0.00 -4.27 3.82
C CYS A 86 0.60 -2.86 3.89
N ALA A 87 1.37 -2.51 2.85
CA ALA A 87 1.91 -1.17 2.73
C ALA A 87 1.74 -0.61 1.31
N ILE A 88 1.34 0.65 1.22
CA ILE A 88 1.27 1.41 -0.03
C ILE A 88 2.22 2.59 0.08
N ALA A 89 3.26 2.59 -0.76
CA ALA A 89 4.28 3.63 -0.74
C ALA A 89 3.80 4.93 -1.41
N GLY A 90 4.51 6.02 -1.09
CA GLY A 90 4.09 7.37 -1.38
C GLY A 90 3.78 7.69 -2.84
N SER A 91 2.86 8.60 -3.06
CA SER A 91 2.44 9.12 -4.36
C SER A 91 1.82 8.09 -5.30
N THR A 92 1.39 6.94 -4.77
CA THR A 92 0.71 5.90 -5.55
C THR A 92 -0.77 6.23 -5.69
N LYS A 93 -1.31 6.06 -6.89
CA LYS A 93 -2.73 6.24 -7.20
C LYS A 93 -3.37 4.89 -7.47
N ILE A 94 -4.40 4.56 -6.71
CA ILE A 94 -5.13 3.30 -6.81
C ILE A 94 -6.58 3.59 -7.18
N GLY A 95 -7.07 2.91 -8.19
CA GLY A 95 -8.44 3.01 -8.67
C GLY A 95 -9.47 2.39 -7.73
N LYS A 96 -10.72 2.34 -8.15
CA LYS A 96 -11.86 1.82 -7.38
C LYS A 96 -11.85 0.30 -7.30
N ASN A 97 -12.54 -0.23 -6.29
CA ASN A 97 -12.76 -1.68 -6.10
C ASN A 97 -11.45 -2.49 -6.00
N PHE A 98 -10.37 -1.85 -5.59
CA PHE A 98 -9.08 -2.51 -5.41
C PHE A 98 -9.14 -3.46 -4.22
N LYS A 99 -8.61 -4.67 -4.39
CA LYS A 99 -8.51 -5.66 -3.32
C LYS A 99 -7.06 -6.10 -3.15
N MET A 100 -6.59 -6.19 -1.89
CA MET A 100 -5.21 -6.55 -1.62
C MET A 100 -5.13 -7.56 -0.50
N GLY A 101 -4.57 -8.72 -0.82
CA GLY A 101 -4.30 -9.79 0.15
C GLY A 101 -3.20 -9.40 1.12
N GLY A 102 -3.25 -9.94 2.34
CA GLY A 102 -2.35 -9.57 3.43
C GLY A 102 -0.87 -9.73 3.14
N LEU A 103 -0.04 -9.00 3.88
CA LEU A 103 1.42 -9.00 3.77
C LEU A 103 1.93 -8.57 2.38
N SER A 104 1.16 -7.78 1.65
CA SER A 104 1.49 -7.32 0.31
C SER A 104 1.97 -5.86 0.30
N GLY A 105 2.67 -5.47 -0.76
CA GLY A 105 3.21 -4.12 -0.90
C GLY A 105 3.01 -3.54 -2.30
N VAL A 106 2.86 -2.22 -2.38
CA VAL A 106 2.85 -1.46 -3.64
C VAL A 106 3.94 -0.40 -3.55
N LEU A 107 4.86 -0.38 -4.51
CA LEU A 107 5.92 0.64 -4.57
C LEU A 107 5.35 2.02 -4.89
N GLY A 108 6.14 3.04 -4.62
CA GLY A 108 5.76 4.44 -4.79
C GLY A 108 5.61 4.87 -6.25
N HIS A 109 4.84 5.95 -6.45
CA HIS A 109 4.64 6.60 -7.75
C HIS A 109 4.02 5.71 -8.83
N LEU A 110 3.25 4.70 -8.44
CA LEU A 110 2.56 3.80 -9.36
C LEU A 110 1.10 4.23 -9.58
N GLU A 111 0.55 3.81 -10.71
CA GLU A 111 -0.86 3.95 -11.03
C GLU A 111 -1.47 2.56 -11.23
N ILE A 112 -2.48 2.25 -10.44
CA ILE A 112 -3.22 0.99 -10.47
C ILE A 112 -4.65 1.31 -10.94
N CYS A 113 -5.09 0.71 -12.03
CA CYS A 113 -6.44 0.94 -12.55
C CYS A 113 -7.53 0.33 -11.65
N ASP A 114 -8.79 0.58 -11.97
CA ASP A 114 -9.94 0.03 -11.25
C ASP A 114 -10.00 -1.51 -11.34
N ASP A 115 -10.71 -2.14 -10.40
CA ASP A 115 -11.05 -3.57 -10.41
C ASP A 115 -9.83 -4.51 -10.43
N VAL A 116 -8.76 -4.14 -9.73
CA VAL A 116 -7.56 -4.98 -9.58
C VAL A 116 -7.61 -5.72 -8.24
N THR A 117 -7.28 -7.01 -8.27
CA THR A 117 -7.11 -7.85 -7.08
C THR A 117 -5.68 -8.35 -6.97
N ILE A 118 -5.04 -8.12 -5.82
CA ILE A 118 -3.68 -8.55 -5.51
C ILE A 118 -3.74 -9.71 -4.53
N GLY A 119 -3.08 -10.82 -4.88
CA GLY A 119 -2.93 -11.96 -3.96
C GLY A 119 -2.01 -11.64 -2.79
N ALA A 120 -2.12 -12.40 -1.69
CA ALA A 120 -1.29 -12.21 -0.51
C ALA A 120 0.22 -12.34 -0.81
N HIS A 121 1.07 -11.68 0.00
CA HIS A 121 2.53 -11.66 -0.14
C HIS A 121 3.05 -11.18 -1.51
N THR A 122 2.29 -10.36 -2.20
CA THR A 122 2.66 -9.87 -3.53
C THR A 122 3.24 -8.46 -3.44
N LEU A 123 4.38 -8.23 -4.10
CA LEU A 123 4.96 -6.91 -4.28
C LEU A 123 4.69 -6.38 -5.68
N ILE A 124 3.95 -5.29 -5.77
CA ILE A 124 3.69 -4.59 -7.03
C ILE A 124 4.80 -3.56 -7.28
N THR A 125 5.54 -3.76 -8.36
CA THR A 125 6.72 -2.94 -8.71
C THR A 125 6.52 -2.08 -9.96
N LYS A 126 5.38 -2.20 -10.63
CA LYS A 126 5.03 -1.46 -11.85
C LYS A 126 3.54 -1.13 -11.86
N SER A 127 3.19 -0.04 -12.53
CA SER A 127 1.79 0.34 -12.74
C SER A 127 0.99 -0.75 -13.43
N ILE A 128 -0.27 -0.92 -13.03
CA ILE A 128 -1.20 -1.90 -13.58
C ILE A 128 -2.27 -1.15 -14.37
N LYS A 129 -2.35 -1.41 -15.68
CA LYS A 129 -3.26 -0.73 -16.60
C LYS A 129 -4.48 -1.56 -17.01
N SER A 130 -4.55 -2.82 -16.59
CA SER A 130 -5.66 -3.72 -16.89
C SER A 130 -6.22 -4.31 -15.63
N SER A 131 -7.54 -4.34 -15.47
CA SER A 131 -8.23 -5.03 -14.38
C SER A 131 -7.91 -6.52 -14.35
N GLY A 132 -8.00 -7.15 -13.19
CA GLY A 132 -7.76 -8.58 -13.05
C GLY A 132 -7.03 -8.96 -11.77
N ASN A 133 -6.60 -10.22 -11.72
CA ASN A 133 -5.95 -10.80 -10.55
C ASN A 133 -4.43 -10.92 -10.78
N TYR A 134 -3.64 -10.41 -9.82
CA TYR A 134 -2.18 -10.40 -9.87
C TYR A 134 -1.61 -11.09 -8.63
N ILE A 135 -0.69 -12.02 -8.84
CA ILE A 135 -0.03 -12.77 -7.77
C ILE A 135 1.47 -12.82 -8.05
N GLY A 136 2.28 -12.44 -7.09
CA GLY A 136 3.74 -12.34 -7.22
C GLY A 136 4.53 -13.17 -6.21
N ILE A 137 3.93 -14.22 -5.64
CA ILE A 137 4.60 -15.11 -4.68
C ILE A 137 4.57 -16.55 -5.14
N MET A 138 5.62 -17.29 -4.75
CA MET A 138 5.70 -18.72 -4.96
C MET A 138 4.99 -19.45 -3.81
N PRO A 139 4.06 -20.39 -4.09
CA PRO A 139 3.39 -21.17 -3.04
C PRO A 139 4.39 -21.93 -2.16
N ALA A 140 4.03 -22.14 -0.90
CA ALA A 140 4.84 -22.90 0.02
C ALA A 140 5.07 -24.34 -0.49
N GLN A 141 6.30 -24.83 -0.33
CA GLN A 141 6.72 -26.17 -0.72
C GLN A 141 7.51 -26.79 0.41
N ASN A 142 7.62 -28.13 0.43
CA ASN A 142 8.59 -28.74 1.31
C ASN A 142 10.02 -28.32 0.94
N HIS A 143 10.96 -28.36 1.89
CA HIS A 143 12.30 -27.82 1.74
C HIS A 143 13.04 -28.34 0.50
N MET A 144 12.94 -29.63 0.19
CA MET A 144 13.64 -30.22 -0.98
C MET A 144 13.08 -29.69 -2.32
N ASN A 145 11.76 -29.56 -2.42
CA ASN A 145 11.12 -29.03 -3.63
C ASN A 145 11.38 -27.54 -3.79
N TRP A 146 11.32 -26.79 -2.68
CA TRP A 146 11.66 -25.37 -2.69
C TRP A 146 13.12 -25.13 -3.17
N SER A 147 14.07 -25.91 -2.67
CA SER A 147 15.47 -25.80 -3.07
C SER A 147 15.68 -26.05 -4.57
N LYS A 148 14.98 -27.04 -5.14
CA LYS A 148 15.00 -27.30 -6.59
C LYS A 148 14.40 -26.13 -7.38
N SER A 149 13.28 -25.58 -6.93
CA SER A 149 12.62 -24.43 -7.55
C SER A 149 13.51 -23.18 -7.50
N ALA A 150 14.16 -22.91 -6.37
CA ALA A 150 15.06 -21.77 -6.19
C ALA A 150 16.28 -21.87 -7.13
N VAL A 151 16.89 -23.05 -7.25
CA VAL A 151 18.00 -23.29 -8.19
C VAL A 151 17.57 -23.10 -9.65
N PHE A 152 16.37 -23.56 -10.01
CA PHE A 152 15.81 -23.39 -11.36
C PHE A 152 15.62 -21.90 -11.72
N ILE A 153 15.04 -21.13 -10.82
CA ILE A 153 14.85 -19.68 -11.01
C ILE A 153 16.21 -18.98 -11.18
N LYS A 154 17.18 -19.28 -10.28
CA LYS A 154 18.53 -18.70 -10.34
C LYS A 154 19.25 -18.99 -11.65
N LYS A 155 19.08 -20.18 -12.21
CA LYS A 155 19.70 -20.57 -13.51
C LYS A 155 19.06 -19.87 -14.71
N ARG A 156 17.76 -19.51 -14.66
CA ARG A 156 17.07 -18.79 -15.73
C ARG A 156 17.34 -17.29 -15.76
N GLY A 157 17.85 -16.72 -14.67
CA GLY A 157 18.22 -15.30 -14.57
C GLY A 157 19.66 -14.98 -15.06
N LYS A 158 20.31 -15.94 -15.75
CA LYS A 158 21.66 -15.74 -16.31
C LYS A 158 21.59 -15.60 -17.83
#